data_831d301907ee0348472862bd2b5e555a
#
_entry.id   831d301907ee0348472862bd2b5e555a
#
_cell.length_a   1.000
_cell.length_b   1.000
_cell.length_c   1.000
_cell.angle_alpha   90.00
_cell.angle_beta   90.00
_cell.angle_gamma   90.00
#
_symmetry.space_group_name_H-M   'P 1'
#
loop_
_entity.id
_entity.type
_entity.pdbx_description
1 polymer ?
#
loop_
_entity_poly.entity_id
_entity_poly.type
_entity_poly.pdbx_seq_one_letter_code
_entity_poly.pdbx_strand_id
1 'polypeptide(L)'
;MVDYGLKDRVALITGANNPQGIGATTAFAFAREGAKVVLVYKRIPRPFDKTKTDRNGADRYFQANAGNADVVESKLQEMGADYLIIESDISNEDAVKDIYAAILERYGRIDILVNNAADGDMDGLDTIEKVTQNIIDDTFAVNVRGSILMTGEFIKHRGDYGRILNLSTDAAQVFAGQITYGASKATLEALTRSIALEVAKYGITVNAVAPGPTQTGWIDDDFAKEVIPIIPMGKLIQPQDIAETILFLASGQAKMITGQVIKVSGGHAL
;
A
#
# COMPACT_ATOMS: atom_id res chain seq x y z
N MET A 1 21.58 -14.40 7.61
CA MET A 1 20.57 -13.50 7.00
C MET A 1 19.55 -14.41 6.33
N VAL A 2 18.26 -14.14 6.48
CA VAL A 2 17.22 -14.94 5.84
C VAL A 2 17.19 -14.56 4.36
N ASP A 3 17.30 -15.55 3.46
CA ASP A 3 17.12 -15.31 2.01
C ASP A 3 15.62 -15.44 1.70
N TYR A 4 15.02 -14.34 1.28
CA TYR A 4 13.62 -14.30 0.86
C TYR A 4 13.41 -14.81 -0.58
N GLY A 5 14.48 -15.00 -1.36
CA GLY A 5 14.40 -15.41 -2.78
C GLY A 5 13.77 -14.35 -3.69
N LEU A 6 13.96 -13.07 -3.36
CA LEU A 6 13.35 -11.94 -4.06
C LEU A 6 14.29 -11.28 -5.09
N LYS A 7 15.56 -11.68 -5.11
CA LYS A 7 16.52 -11.16 -6.08
C LYS A 7 16.02 -11.34 -7.51
N ASP A 8 16.14 -10.27 -8.30
CA ASP A 8 15.70 -10.18 -9.71
C ASP A 8 14.17 -10.33 -9.94
N ARG A 9 13.35 -10.45 -8.87
CA ARG A 9 11.89 -10.40 -8.98
C ARG A 9 11.43 -8.98 -9.26
N VAL A 10 10.39 -8.82 -10.06
CA VAL A 10 9.78 -7.52 -10.36
C VAL A 10 8.62 -7.28 -9.39
N ALA A 11 8.77 -6.28 -8.54
CA ALA A 11 7.78 -5.89 -7.52
C ALA A 11 7.16 -4.53 -7.86
N LEU A 12 5.85 -4.52 -8.07
CA LEU A 12 5.05 -3.33 -8.35
C LEU A 12 4.35 -2.88 -7.07
N ILE A 13 4.60 -1.64 -6.66
CA ILE A 13 4.04 -1.02 -5.46
C ILE A 13 3.26 0.23 -5.86
N THR A 14 1.99 0.32 -5.50
CA THR A 14 1.15 1.49 -5.74
C THR A 14 1.11 2.44 -4.54
N GLY A 15 1.00 3.77 -4.77
CA GLY A 15 0.92 4.77 -3.70
C GLY A 15 2.25 4.98 -2.95
N ALA A 16 3.35 5.20 -3.67
CA ALA A 16 4.69 5.12 -3.09
C ALA A 16 5.53 6.43 -3.20
N ASN A 17 4.91 7.59 -3.41
CA ASN A 17 5.63 8.88 -3.47
C ASN A 17 5.93 9.51 -2.10
N ASN A 18 5.20 9.17 -1.03
CA ASN A 18 5.51 9.64 0.32
C ASN A 18 6.73 8.89 0.88
N PRO A 19 7.88 9.54 1.11
CA PRO A 19 9.12 8.88 1.56
C PRO A 19 9.03 8.27 2.97
N GLN A 20 8.05 8.69 3.79
CA GLN A 20 7.75 8.12 5.11
C GLN A 20 6.58 7.12 5.05
N GLY A 21 5.98 6.92 3.88
CA GLY A 21 4.84 6.03 3.70
C GLY A 21 5.22 4.55 3.65
N ILE A 22 4.22 3.71 3.85
CA ILE A 22 4.35 2.25 3.75
C ILE A 22 4.83 1.84 2.35
N GLY A 23 4.30 2.47 1.28
CA GLY A 23 4.66 2.13 -0.09
C GLY A 23 6.15 2.37 -0.39
N ALA A 24 6.69 3.55 -0.05
CA ALA A 24 8.10 3.85 -0.24
C ALA A 24 9.00 2.93 0.61
N THR A 25 8.65 2.72 1.88
CA THR A 25 9.40 1.83 2.77
C THR A 25 9.40 0.38 2.27
N THR A 26 8.28 -0.09 1.73
CA THR A 26 8.17 -1.41 1.08
C THR A 26 9.08 -1.48 -0.16
N ALA A 27 9.11 -0.43 -0.97
CA ALA A 27 10.00 -0.34 -2.13
C ALA A 27 11.48 -0.45 -1.73
N PHE A 28 11.90 0.28 -0.69
CA PHE A 28 13.27 0.18 -0.17
C PHE A 28 13.59 -1.22 0.38
N ALA A 29 12.61 -1.86 1.01
CA ALA A 29 12.78 -3.20 1.52
C ALA A 29 12.98 -4.22 0.37
N PHE A 30 12.17 -4.15 -0.70
CA PHE A 30 12.38 -4.97 -1.91
C PHE A 30 13.72 -4.69 -2.59
N ALA A 31 14.11 -3.41 -2.73
CA ALA A 31 15.39 -3.02 -3.29
C ALA A 31 16.58 -3.61 -2.51
N ARG A 32 16.52 -3.61 -1.18
CA ARG A 32 17.53 -4.22 -0.29
C ARG A 32 17.71 -5.72 -0.54
N GLU A 33 16.62 -6.41 -0.90
CA GLU A 33 16.63 -7.84 -1.26
C GLU A 33 17.02 -8.10 -2.75
N GLY A 34 17.41 -7.05 -3.49
CA GLY A 34 17.83 -7.15 -4.88
C GLY A 34 16.68 -7.33 -5.87
N ALA A 35 15.47 -7.02 -5.50
CA ALA A 35 14.33 -7.01 -6.41
C ALA A 35 14.38 -5.76 -7.32
N LYS A 36 13.80 -5.87 -8.52
CA LYS A 36 13.51 -4.75 -9.41
C LYS A 36 12.22 -4.09 -8.96
N VAL A 37 12.25 -2.79 -8.75
CA VAL A 37 11.16 -2.08 -8.07
C VAL A 37 10.41 -1.19 -9.05
N VAL A 38 9.11 -1.37 -9.16
CA VAL A 38 8.23 -0.48 -9.91
C VAL A 38 7.37 0.30 -8.93
N LEU A 39 7.48 1.62 -8.97
CA LEU A 39 6.66 2.53 -8.17
C LEU A 39 5.60 3.16 -9.04
N VAL A 40 4.35 3.04 -8.63
CA VAL A 40 3.23 3.79 -9.21
C VAL A 40 2.69 4.74 -8.17
N TYR A 41 2.52 6.00 -8.54
CA TYR A 41 1.96 7.01 -7.67
C TYR A 41 1.10 8.02 -8.46
N LYS A 42 0.24 8.72 -7.76
CA LYS A 42 -0.49 9.88 -8.24
C LYS A 42 -0.28 11.01 -7.26
N ARG A 43 0.04 12.21 -7.73
CA ARG A 43 0.06 13.40 -6.88
C ARG A 43 -1.35 13.74 -6.43
N ILE A 44 -1.52 13.93 -5.12
CA ILE A 44 -2.80 14.29 -4.52
C ILE A 44 -2.67 15.68 -3.90
N PRO A 45 -2.90 16.74 -4.67
CA PRO A 45 -2.79 18.10 -4.16
C PRO A 45 -3.92 18.37 -3.15
N ARG A 46 -3.53 18.64 -1.91
CA ARG A 46 -4.42 19.13 -0.85
C ARG A 46 -3.82 20.40 -0.26
N PRO A 47 -4.62 21.34 0.24
CA PRO A 47 -4.10 22.52 0.96
C PRO A 47 -3.31 22.10 2.20
N PHE A 48 -2.16 22.71 2.43
CA PHE A 48 -1.34 22.51 3.64
C PHE A 48 -0.58 23.79 4.00
N ASP A 49 -0.28 23.94 5.30
CA ASP A 49 0.53 25.05 5.83
C ASP A 49 2.02 24.70 5.74
N LYS A 50 2.74 25.37 4.83
CA LYS A 50 4.18 25.17 4.61
C LYS A 50 5.03 25.39 5.84
N THR A 51 4.57 26.16 6.81
CA THR A 51 5.31 26.45 8.05
C THR A 51 5.22 25.33 9.09
N LYS A 52 4.40 24.30 8.84
CA LYS A 52 4.18 23.15 9.73
C LYS A 52 4.66 21.80 9.16
N THR A 53 5.37 21.83 8.03
CA THR A 53 5.80 20.62 7.34
C THR A 53 7.13 20.04 7.85
N ASP A 54 7.79 20.71 8.79
CA ASP A 54 9.04 20.29 9.44
C ASP A 54 8.83 19.21 10.52
N ARG A 55 7.60 19.03 10.98
CA ARG A 55 7.18 18.03 11.98
C ARG A 55 6.07 17.12 11.45
N ASN A 56 5.90 15.97 12.06
CA ASN A 56 4.80 15.06 11.71
C ASN A 56 3.44 15.71 11.97
N GLY A 57 2.45 15.37 11.14
CA GLY A 57 1.09 15.88 11.17
C GLY A 57 0.49 15.96 9.77
N ALA A 58 -0.75 16.43 9.69
CA ALA A 58 -1.51 16.52 8.44
C ALA A 58 -0.78 17.31 7.34
N ASP A 59 -0.20 18.48 7.69
CA ASP A 59 0.46 19.36 6.73
C ASP A 59 1.67 18.67 6.06
N ARG A 60 2.51 17.98 6.84
CA ARG A 60 3.64 17.20 6.31
C ARG A 60 3.17 16.06 5.41
N TYR A 61 2.14 15.35 5.84
CA TYR A 61 1.56 14.24 5.09
C TYR A 61 0.96 14.72 3.76
N PHE A 62 0.22 15.83 3.77
CA PHE A 62 -0.34 16.41 2.53
C PHE A 62 0.74 16.92 1.60
N GLN A 63 1.78 17.59 2.12
CA GLN A 63 2.93 17.99 1.32
C GLN A 63 3.58 16.79 0.61
N ALA A 64 3.82 15.70 1.35
CA ALA A 64 4.45 14.50 0.80
C ALA A 64 3.61 13.86 -0.31
N ASN A 65 2.29 13.78 -0.13
CA ASN A 65 1.40 13.18 -1.13
C ASN A 65 1.12 14.11 -2.32
N ALA A 66 1.25 15.44 -2.16
CA ALA A 66 1.16 16.40 -3.25
C ALA A 66 2.45 16.46 -4.10
N GLY A 67 3.57 15.96 -3.55
CA GLY A 67 4.86 15.91 -4.22
C GLY A 67 4.98 14.78 -5.24
N ASN A 68 6.04 14.87 -6.05
CA ASN A 68 6.48 13.76 -6.89
C ASN A 68 7.27 12.72 -6.07
N ALA A 69 7.84 11.73 -6.74
CA ALA A 69 8.61 10.67 -6.10
C ALA A 69 10.13 10.92 -6.01
N ASP A 70 10.62 12.15 -6.27
CA ASP A 70 12.07 12.45 -6.40
C ASP A 70 12.87 12.01 -5.17
N VAL A 71 12.35 12.22 -3.96
CA VAL A 71 13.01 11.80 -2.71
C VAL A 71 13.13 10.28 -2.62
N VAL A 72 12.09 9.58 -3.03
CA VAL A 72 12.08 8.12 -3.05
C VAL A 72 13.01 7.59 -4.14
N GLU A 73 12.98 8.23 -5.31
CA GLU A 73 13.88 7.93 -6.43
C GLU A 73 15.35 8.08 -6.05
N SER A 74 15.70 9.23 -5.47
CA SER A 74 17.07 9.50 -5.03
C SER A 74 17.58 8.41 -4.08
N LYS A 75 16.73 7.96 -3.16
CA LYS A 75 17.10 6.89 -2.22
C LYS A 75 17.27 5.54 -2.90
N LEU A 76 16.42 5.18 -3.86
CA LEU A 76 16.59 3.96 -4.65
C LEU A 76 17.87 4.00 -5.46
N GLN A 77 18.20 5.16 -6.04
CA GLN A 77 19.44 5.38 -6.76
C GLN A 77 20.67 5.23 -5.84
N GLU A 78 20.67 5.83 -4.65
CA GLU A 78 21.72 5.66 -3.64
C GLU A 78 21.92 4.20 -3.24
N MET A 79 20.85 3.40 -3.22
CA MET A 79 20.89 1.96 -2.95
C MET A 79 21.40 1.12 -4.13
N GLY A 80 21.60 1.72 -5.32
CA GLY A 80 21.94 1.01 -6.54
C GLY A 80 20.84 0.10 -7.06
N ALA A 81 19.58 0.40 -6.74
CA ALA A 81 18.45 -0.41 -7.13
C ALA A 81 18.16 -0.30 -8.63
N ASP A 82 17.62 -1.36 -9.25
CA ASP A 82 16.97 -1.29 -10.56
C ASP A 82 15.50 -0.92 -10.34
N TYR A 83 15.08 0.23 -10.84
CA TYR A 83 13.74 0.76 -10.60
C TYR A 83 13.09 1.38 -11.84
N LEU A 84 11.77 1.48 -11.79
CA LEU A 84 10.91 2.21 -12.72
C LEU A 84 9.88 3.01 -11.91
N ILE A 85 9.72 4.30 -12.22
CA ILE A 85 8.75 5.17 -11.55
C ILE A 85 7.73 5.67 -12.56
N ILE A 86 6.45 5.53 -12.23
CA ILE A 86 5.33 5.88 -13.11
C ILE A 86 4.34 6.75 -12.32
N GLU A 87 4.11 7.98 -12.77
CA GLU A 87 2.98 8.78 -12.28
C GLU A 87 1.72 8.39 -13.04
N SER A 88 0.76 7.78 -12.36
CA SER A 88 -0.47 7.28 -12.99
C SER A 88 -1.61 7.09 -12.00
N ASP A 89 -2.84 7.15 -12.50
CA ASP A 89 -4.07 6.95 -11.72
C ASP A 89 -4.59 5.51 -11.87
N ILE A 90 -4.43 4.70 -10.85
CA ILE A 90 -4.89 3.31 -10.86
C ILE A 90 -6.42 3.14 -10.89
N SER A 91 -7.19 4.19 -10.63
CA SER A 91 -8.65 4.15 -10.76
C SER A 91 -9.14 4.17 -12.21
N ASN A 92 -8.24 4.44 -13.18
CA ASN A 92 -8.52 4.47 -14.61
C ASN A 92 -8.00 3.17 -15.27
N GLU A 93 -8.88 2.47 -15.99
CA GLU A 93 -8.56 1.17 -16.60
C GLU A 93 -7.47 1.27 -17.67
N ASP A 94 -7.51 2.31 -18.53
CA ASP A 94 -6.52 2.45 -19.59
C ASP A 94 -5.15 2.83 -19.01
N ALA A 95 -5.11 3.68 -18.00
CA ALA A 95 -3.88 3.99 -17.26
C ALA A 95 -3.27 2.74 -16.60
N VAL A 96 -4.09 1.82 -16.09
CA VAL A 96 -3.60 0.54 -15.54
C VAL A 96 -2.98 -0.32 -16.64
N LYS A 97 -3.58 -0.41 -17.83
CA LYS A 97 -2.99 -1.13 -18.98
C LYS A 97 -1.64 -0.53 -19.39
N ASP A 98 -1.53 0.81 -19.41
CA ASP A 98 -0.28 1.51 -19.74
C ASP A 98 0.83 1.23 -18.70
N ILE A 99 0.49 1.15 -17.41
CA ILE A 99 1.42 0.75 -16.35
C ILE A 99 2.01 -0.64 -16.66
N TYR A 100 1.16 -1.62 -16.95
CA TYR A 100 1.63 -2.98 -17.24
C TYR A 100 2.40 -3.06 -18.55
N ALA A 101 2.01 -2.30 -19.59
CA ALA A 101 2.77 -2.21 -20.84
C ALA A 101 4.20 -1.71 -20.58
N ALA A 102 4.38 -0.64 -19.80
CA ALA A 102 5.70 -0.11 -19.44
C ALA A 102 6.54 -1.12 -18.63
N ILE A 103 5.93 -1.85 -17.71
CA ILE A 103 6.61 -2.91 -16.93
C ILE A 103 7.10 -4.02 -17.83
N LEU A 104 6.25 -4.49 -18.75
CA LEU A 104 6.58 -5.57 -19.66
C LEU A 104 7.64 -5.16 -20.68
N GLU A 105 7.59 -3.93 -21.20
CA GLU A 105 8.62 -3.36 -22.04
C GLU A 105 9.98 -3.32 -21.33
N ARG A 106 10.02 -2.88 -20.07
CA ARG A 106 11.25 -2.70 -19.29
C ARG A 106 11.82 -4.02 -18.76
N TYR A 107 10.97 -4.91 -18.25
CA TYR A 107 11.39 -6.10 -17.48
C TYR A 107 10.91 -7.43 -18.06
N GLY A 108 9.96 -7.42 -19.00
CA GLY A 108 9.42 -8.64 -19.62
C GLY A 108 8.57 -9.52 -18.70
N ARG A 109 8.37 -9.10 -17.43
CA ARG A 109 7.66 -9.89 -16.42
C ARG A 109 7.16 -9.03 -15.27
N ILE A 110 6.24 -9.61 -14.49
CA ILE A 110 5.81 -9.10 -13.19
C ILE A 110 5.66 -10.29 -12.23
N ASP A 111 6.15 -10.16 -11.00
CA ASP A 111 6.17 -11.25 -10.01
C ASP A 111 5.36 -10.92 -8.75
N ILE A 112 5.36 -9.65 -8.35
CA ILE A 112 4.77 -9.22 -7.07
C ILE A 112 3.97 -7.94 -7.31
N LEU A 113 2.73 -7.91 -6.77
CA LEU A 113 1.88 -6.72 -6.73
C LEU A 113 1.58 -6.36 -5.29
N VAL A 114 1.85 -5.11 -4.92
CA VAL A 114 1.47 -4.52 -3.63
C VAL A 114 0.45 -3.41 -3.88
N ASN A 115 -0.82 -3.70 -3.66
CA ASN A 115 -1.91 -2.74 -3.70
C ASN A 115 -1.89 -1.91 -2.41
N ASN A 116 -1.06 -0.86 -2.38
CA ASN A 116 -0.89 0.03 -1.23
C ASN A 116 -1.56 1.39 -1.42
N ALA A 117 -1.74 1.86 -2.66
CA ALA A 117 -2.45 3.12 -2.90
C ALA A 117 -3.82 3.11 -2.24
N ALA A 118 -4.14 4.20 -1.58
CA ALA A 118 -5.43 4.38 -0.93
C ALA A 118 -5.85 5.85 -0.96
N ASP A 119 -7.14 6.06 -1.07
CA ASP A 119 -7.80 7.31 -0.77
C ASP A 119 -8.63 7.15 0.51
N GLY A 120 -8.75 8.24 1.28
CA GLY A 120 -9.54 8.29 2.50
C GLY A 120 -9.76 9.75 2.87
N ASP A 121 -10.93 10.04 3.44
CA ASP A 121 -11.24 11.37 3.92
C ASP A 121 -10.42 11.69 5.15
N MET A 122 -9.61 12.73 5.04
CA MET A 122 -8.75 13.23 6.12
C MET A 122 -9.34 14.48 6.79
N ASP A 123 -10.50 14.95 6.33
CA ASP A 123 -11.13 16.19 6.79
C ASP A 123 -12.24 15.92 7.83
N GLY A 124 -12.43 14.66 8.25
CA GLY A 124 -13.45 14.25 9.21
C GLY A 124 -14.88 14.33 8.66
N LEU A 125 -15.00 14.19 7.32
CA LEU A 125 -16.27 14.18 6.61
C LEU A 125 -16.79 12.75 6.35
N ASP A 126 -15.97 11.72 6.56
CA ASP A 126 -16.33 10.32 6.33
C ASP A 126 -17.13 9.73 7.53
N THR A 127 -18.12 10.47 7.97
CA THR A 127 -19.12 10.01 8.96
C THR A 127 -20.45 9.79 8.27
N ILE A 128 -21.33 8.95 8.85
CA ILE A 128 -22.63 8.63 8.23
C ILE A 128 -23.51 9.88 8.05
N GLU A 129 -23.30 10.91 8.83
CA GLU A 129 -24.06 12.16 8.75
C GLU A 129 -23.53 13.14 7.69
N LYS A 130 -22.23 13.05 7.35
CA LYS A 130 -21.53 14.01 6.47
C LYS A 130 -21.06 13.43 5.15
N VAL A 131 -21.02 12.10 5.03
CA VAL A 131 -20.56 11.43 3.83
C VAL A 131 -21.36 11.86 2.61
N THR A 132 -20.65 12.13 1.51
CA THR A 132 -21.26 12.51 0.23
C THR A 132 -21.01 11.45 -0.84
N GLN A 133 -21.76 11.51 -1.93
CA GLN A 133 -21.54 10.66 -3.09
C GLN A 133 -20.09 10.74 -3.57
N ASN A 134 -19.50 11.94 -3.66
CA ASN A 134 -18.13 12.10 -4.13
C ASN A 134 -17.11 11.39 -3.22
N ILE A 135 -17.26 11.49 -1.91
CA ILE A 135 -16.39 10.77 -0.95
C ILE A 135 -16.48 9.26 -1.18
N ILE A 136 -17.70 8.73 -1.37
CA ILE A 136 -17.92 7.30 -1.65
C ILE A 136 -17.25 6.93 -2.98
N ASP A 137 -17.56 7.66 -4.06
CA ASP A 137 -17.11 7.35 -5.40
C ASP A 137 -15.56 7.42 -5.49
N ASP A 138 -14.92 8.45 -4.95
CA ASP A 138 -13.48 8.64 -4.98
C ASP A 138 -12.76 7.56 -4.17
N THR A 139 -13.22 7.29 -2.94
CA THR A 139 -12.62 6.27 -2.06
C THR A 139 -12.73 4.87 -2.69
N PHE A 140 -13.91 4.49 -3.19
CA PHE A 140 -14.08 3.18 -3.83
C PHE A 140 -13.39 3.09 -5.20
N ALA A 141 -13.28 4.20 -5.93
CA ALA A 141 -12.55 4.23 -7.19
C ALA A 141 -11.08 3.83 -7.01
N VAL A 142 -10.41 4.36 -6.01
CA VAL A 142 -8.99 4.05 -5.73
C VAL A 142 -8.86 2.71 -5.00
N ASN A 143 -9.52 2.57 -3.84
CA ASN A 143 -9.25 1.46 -2.91
C ASN A 143 -9.78 0.12 -3.43
N VAL A 144 -10.90 0.12 -4.13
CA VAL A 144 -11.58 -1.10 -4.60
C VAL A 144 -11.37 -1.31 -6.09
N ARG A 145 -11.90 -0.40 -6.93
CA ARG A 145 -11.80 -0.54 -8.40
C ARG A 145 -10.35 -0.59 -8.85
N GLY A 146 -9.51 0.33 -8.37
CA GLY A 146 -8.08 0.37 -8.72
C GLY A 146 -7.36 -0.93 -8.35
N SER A 147 -7.57 -1.43 -7.12
CA SER A 147 -6.98 -2.70 -6.68
C SER A 147 -7.44 -3.90 -7.51
N ILE A 148 -8.73 -3.93 -7.92
CA ILE A 148 -9.27 -4.99 -8.80
C ILE A 148 -8.64 -4.90 -10.19
N LEU A 149 -8.57 -3.72 -10.79
CA LEU A 149 -7.98 -3.51 -12.11
C LEU A 149 -6.50 -3.91 -12.12
N MET A 150 -5.71 -3.43 -11.14
CA MET A 150 -4.31 -3.79 -10.98
C MET A 150 -4.11 -5.31 -10.84
N THR A 151 -4.95 -5.96 -10.04
CA THR A 151 -4.93 -7.42 -9.85
C THR A 151 -5.32 -8.16 -11.14
N GLY A 152 -6.34 -7.68 -11.86
CA GLY A 152 -6.77 -8.28 -13.11
C GLY A 152 -5.66 -8.27 -14.17
N GLU A 153 -4.99 -7.13 -14.36
CA GLU A 153 -3.84 -7.04 -15.29
C GLU A 153 -2.66 -7.89 -14.81
N PHE A 154 -2.38 -7.93 -13.49
CA PHE A 154 -1.35 -8.83 -12.95
C PHE A 154 -1.61 -10.28 -13.37
N ILE A 155 -2.84 -10.77 -13.24
CA ILE A 155 -3.20 -12.15 -13.59
C ILE A 155 -3.08 -12.40 -15.10
N LYS A 156 -3.40 -11.43 -15.95
CA LYS A 156 -3.24 -11.55 -17.43
C LYS A 156 -1.77 -11.72 -17.83
N HIS A 157 -0.86 -11.05 -17.13
CA HIS A 157 0.57 -11.01 -17.42
C HIS A 157 1.42 -11.86 -16.48
N ARG A 158 0.78 -12.76 -15.71
CA ARG A 158 1.45 -13.63 -14.74
C ARG A 158 2.47 -14.57 -15.39
N GLY A 159 3.58 -14.77 -14.68
CA GLY A 159 4.53 -15.86 -14.94
C GLY A 159 4.26 -17.10 -14.08
N ASP A 160 5.32 -17.83 -13.78
CA ASP A 160 5.36 -19.00 -12.91
C ASP A 160 5.47 -18.66 -11.41
N TYR A 161 5.60 -17.39 -11.09
CA TYR A 161 5.64 -16.85 -9.73
C TYR A 161 4.63 -15.71 -9.60
N GLY A 162 3.86 -15.70 -8.51
CA GLY A 162 2.93 -14.59 -8.27
C GLY A 162 2.63 -14.40 -6.79
N ARG A 163 2.73 -13.13 -6.34
CA ARG A 163 2.36 -12.70 -4.99
C ARG A 163 1.59 -11.39 -5.06
N ILE A 164 0.42 -11.38 -4.45
CA ILE A 164 -0.44 -10.19 -4.38
C ILE A 164 -0.67 -9.84 -2.92
N LEU A 165 -0.30 -8.64 -2.52
CA LEU A 165 -0.40 -8.11 -1.18
C LEU A 165 -1.34 -6.88 -1.20
N ASN A 166 -2.44 -6.96 -0.46
CA ASN A 166 -3.40 -5.86 -0.34
C ASN A 166 -3.22 -5.15 0.99
N LEU A 167 -3.05 -3.82 1.00
CA LEU A 167 -3.00 -3.02 2.24
C LEU A 167 -4.42 -2.71 2.71
N SER A 168 -4.84 -3.40 3.80
CA SER A 168 -6.06 -3.16 4.54
C SER A 168 -5.79 -2.18 5.71
N THR A 169 -6.52 -2.32 6.78
CA THR A 169 -6.34 -1.65 8.07
C THR A 169 -6.88 -2.56 9.17
N ASP A 170 -6.34 -2.50 10.37
CA ASP A 170 -6.87 -3.24 11.51
C ASP A 170 -8.28 -2.74 11.93
N ALA A 171 -8.64 -1.51 11.53
CA ALA A 171 -9.97 -0.95 11.71
C ALA A 171 -11.02 -1.40 10.66
N ALA A 172 -10.69 -2.30 9.73
CA ALA A 172 -11.63 -2.73 8.68
C ALA A 172 -12.85 -3.51 9.20
N GLN A 173 -12.89 -3.90 10.46
CA GLN A 173 -14.02 -4.59 11.08
C GLN A 173 -15.01 -3.66 11.78
N VAL A 174 -14.52 -2.52 12.33
CA VAL A 174 -15.32 -1.48 12.98
C VAL A 174 -14.69 -0.14 12.62
N PHE A 175 -15.41 0.70 11.90
CA PHE A 175 -14.87 1.91 11.27
C PHE A 175 -15.74 3.16 11.50
N ALA A 176 -16.21 3.34 12.73
CA ALA A 176 -16.92 4.56 13.11
C ALA A 176 -16.05 5.81 12.83
N GLY A 177 -16.61 6.79 12.12
CA GLY A 177 -15.89 8.00 11.71
C GLY A 177 -15.05 7.85 10.44
N GLN A 178 -15.03 6.65 9.84
CA GLN A 178 -14.32 6.34 8.58
C GLN A 178 -15.16 5.39 7.72
N ILE A 179 -16.42 5.76 7.48
CA ILE A 179 -17.45 4.86 6.93
C ILE A 179 -17.06 4.32 5.55
N THR A 180 -16.67 5.19 4.61
CA THR A 180 -16.33 4.77 3.26
C THR A 180 -14.95 4.12 3.20
N TYR A 181 -13.98 4.70 3.91
CA TYR A 181 -12.63 4.14 3.99
C TYR A 181 -12.68 2.72 4.59
N GLY A 182 -13.26 2.56 5.77
CA GLY A 182 -13.36 1.26 6.42
C GLY A 182 -14.13 0.24 5.59
N ALA A 183 -15.27 0.62 4.99
CA ALA A 183 -16.03 -0.24 4.10
C ALA A 183 -15.21 -0.68 2.87
N SER A 184 -14.43 0.24 2.27
CA SER A 184 -13.55 -0.08 1.16
C SER A 184 -12.46 -1.08 1.54
N LYS A 185 -11.87 -0.93 2.73
CA LYS A 185 -10.85 -1.86 3.26
C LYS A 185 -11.44 -3.21 3.65
N ALA A 186 -12.64 -3.26 4.24
CA ALA A 186 -13.38 -4.50 4.48
C ALA A 186 -13.69 -5.24 3.17
N THR A 187 -14.05 -4.49 2.11
CA THR A 187 -14.24 -5.04 0.77
C THR A 187 -12.95 -5.65 0.23
N LEU A 188 -11.81 -4.97 0.42
CA LEU A 188 -10.51 -5.47 -0.02
C LEU A 188 -10.11 -6.78 0.70
N GLU A 189 -10.45 -6.94 1.99
CA GLU A 189 -10.27 -8.19 2.71
C GLU A 189 -11.15 -9.33 2.16
N ALA A 190 -12.40 -9.04 1.82
CA ALA A 190 -13.29 -10.02 1.19
C ALA A 190 -12.77 -10.44 -0.20
N LEU A 191 -12.32 -9.47 -1.01
CA LEU A 191 -11.70 -9.71 -2.32
C LEU A 191 -10.42 -10.55 -2.18
N THR A 192 -9.59 -10.29 -1.17
CA THR A 192 -8.37 -11.06 -0.90
C THR A 192 -8.68 -12.56 -0.79
N ARG A 193 -9.70 -12.94 -0.04
CA ARG A 193 -10.12 -14.35 0.13
C ARG A 193 -10.65 -14.94 -1.18
N SER A 194 -11.50 -14.21 -1.87
CA SER A 194 -12.14 -14.68 -3.10
C SER A 194 -11.13 -14.85 -4.24
N ILE A 195 -10.26 -13.84 -4.45
CA ILE A 195 -9.23 -13.88 -5.49
C ILE A 195 -8.21 -14.98 -5.16
N ALA A 196 -7.83 -15.17 -3.89
CA ALA A 196 -6.90 -16.23 -3.48
C ALA A 196 -7.38 -17.61 -3.94
N LEU A 197 -8.67 -17.93 -3.77
CA LEU A 197 -9.26 -19.20 -4.23
C LEU A 197 -9.25 -19.32 -5.76
N GLU A 198 -9.55 -18.24 -6.47
CA GLU A 198 -9.64 -18.24 -7.93
C GLU A 198 -8.28 -18.46 -8.61
N VAL A 199 -7.19 -17.86 -8.04
CA VAL A 199 -5.85 -17.85 -8.63
C VAL A 199 -4.91 -18.91 -8.06
N ALA A 200 -5.28 -19.63 -7.01
CA ALA A 200 -4.45 -20.66 -6.37
C ALA A 200 -3.95 -21.72 -7.35
N LYS A 201 -4.76 -22.09 -8.34
CA LYS A 201 -4.40 -23.02 -9.42
C LYS A 201 -3.20 -22.58 -10.25
N TYR A 202 -2.83 -21.31 -10.21
CA TYR A 202 -1.66 -20.74 -10.89
C TYR A 202 -0.42 -20.63 -9.96
N GLY A 203 -0.50 -21.12 -8.73
CA GLY A 203 0.57 -20.98 -7.74
C GLY A 203 0.72 -19.56 -7.18
N ILE A 204 -0.28 -18.70 -7.39
CA ILE A 204 -0.31 -17.32 -6.91
C ILE A 204 -0.93 -17.28 -5.52
N THR A 205 -0.27 -16.56 -4.58
CA THR A 205 -0.87 -16.26 -3.28
C THR A 205 -1.39 -14.82 -3.23
N VAL A 206 -2.51 -14.64 -2.55
CA VAL A 206 -3.13 -13.33 -2.32
C VAL A 206 -3.39 -13.17 -0.84
N ASN A 207 -2.77 -12.19 -0.19
CA ASN A 207 -2.96 -11.92 1.23
C ASN A 207 -3.18 -10.43 1.47
N ALA A 208 -3.82 -10.09 2.57
CA ALA A 208 -3.93 -8.73 3.05
C ALA A 208 -3.02 -8.52 4.27
N VAL A 209 -2.40 -7.35 4.35
CA VAL A 209 -1.72 -6.84 5.53
C VAL A 209 -2.58 -5.71 6.08
N ALA A 210 -2.91 -5.78 7.36
CA ALA A 210 -3.78 -4.84 8.05
C ALA A 210 -2.97 -4.07 9.12
N PRO A 211 -2.43 -2.90 8.77
CA PRO A 211 -1.71 -2.06 9.70
C PRO A 211 -2.60 -1.51 10.81
N GLY A 212 -2.05 -1.38 12.01
CA GLY A 212 -2.56 -0.49 13.04
C GLY A 212 -2.06 0.94 12.86
N PRO A 213 -2.17 1.79 13.90
CA PRO A 213 -1.71 3.18 13.86
C PRO A 213 -0.22 3.28 13.49
N THR A 214 0.05 3.65 12.23
CA THR A 214 1.39 3.62 11.63
C THR A 214 1.92 5.03 11.40
N GLN A 215 3.18 5.30 11.80
CA GLN A 215 3.84 6.59 11.64
C GLN A 215 4.29 6.85 10.20
N THR A 216 3.38 7.31 9.36
CA THR A 216 3.65 7.66 7.95
C THR A 216 3.90 9.16 7.72
N GLY A 217 4.23 9.89 8.77
CA GLY A 217 4.31 11.35 8.75
C GLY A 217 2.99 12.04 9.13
N TRP A 218 1.90 11.31 9.23
CA TRP A 218 0.57 11.77 9.57
C TRP A 218 0.36 11.99 11.08
N ILE A 219 0.86 11.10 11.94
CA ILE A 219 0.61 11.11 13.37
C ILE A 219 1.52 12.16 14.01
N ASP A 220 0.93 13.25 14.50
CA ASP A 220 1.65 14.25 15.29
C ASP A 220 1.81 13.83 16.76
N ASP A 221 2.52 14.65 17.54
CA ASP A 221 2.84 14.34 18.94
C ASP A 221 1.59 14.27 19.84
N ASP A 222 0.54 15.04 19.55
CA ASP A 222 -0.67 15.06 20.37
C ASP A 222 -1.52 13.82 20.05
N PHE A 223 -1.73 13.50 18.79
CA PHE A 223 -2.41 12.28 18.42
C PHE A 223 -1.64 11.00 18.84
N ALA A 224 -0.31 11.05 18.83
CA ALA A 224 0.52 9.96 19.36
C ALA A 224 0.27 9.68 20.84
N LYS A 225 0.10 10.74 21.68
CA LYS A 225 -0.23 10.61 23.11
C LYS A 225 -1.59 9.94 23.35
N GLU A 226 -2.55 10.16 22.45
CA GLU A 226 -3.88 9.55 22.54
C GLU A 226 -3.88 8.08 22.08
N VAL A 227 -3.13 7.79 21.03
CA VAL A 227 -3.17 6.49 20.33
C VAL A 227 -2.21 5.45 20.95
N ILE A 228 -1.01 5.85 21.39
CA ILE A 228 -0.03 4.90 21.97
C ILE A 228 -0.60 4.11 23.17
N PRO A 229 -1.35 4.72 24.13
CA PRO A 229 -1.89 4.00 25.27
C PRO A 229 -2.90 2.88 24.92
N ILE A 230 -3.53 2.95 23.75
CA ILE A 230 -4.48 1.92 23.31
C ILE A 230 -3.85 0.83 22.44
N ILE A 231 -2.55 0.94 22.14
CA ILE A 231 -1.78 -0.12 21.48
C ILE A 231 -1.14 -0.99 22.57
N PRO A 232 -1.48 -2.28 22.70
CA PRO A 232 -0.94 -3.15 23.77
C PRO A 232 0.58 -3.22 23.80
N MET A 233 1.28 -3.13 22.67
CA MET A 233 2.75 -3.09 22.61
C MET A 233 3.34 -1.71 22.99
N GLY A 234 2.54 -0.70 23.30
CA GLY A 234 2.95 0.59 23.85
C GLY A 234 3.76 1.49 22.91
N LYS A 235 3.66 1.29 21.60
CA LYS A 235 4.36 2.10 20.60
C LYS A 235 3.61 2.12 19.26
N LEU A 236 3.80 3.21 18.49
CA LEU A 236 3.31 3.27 17.12
C LEU A 236 3.99 2.22 16.24
N ILE A 237 3.21 1.66 15.31
CA ILE A 237 3.72 0.81 14.24
C ILE A 237 4.58 1.68 13.32
N GLN A 238 5.69 1.14 12.86
CA GLN A 238 6.54 1.81 11.88
C GLN A 238 6.28 1.24 10.48
N PRO A 239 6.43 2.03 9.41
CA PRO A 239 6.31 1.52 8.04
C PRO A 239 7.20 0.31 7.76
N GLN A 240 8.35 0.20 8.45
CA GLN A 240 9.26 -0.94 8.39
C GLN A 240 8.62 -2.25 8.89
N ASP A 241 7.82 -2.19 9.96
CA ASP A 241 7.14 -3.37 10.51
C ASP A 241 6.18 -3.96 9.46
N ILE A 242 5.52 -3.08 8.69
CA ILE A 242 4.63 -3.47 7.60
C ILE A 242 5.44 -4.02 6.42
N ALA A 243 6.50 -3.33 6.01
CA ALA A 243 7.34 -3.73 4.88
C ALA A 243 7.99 -5.11 5.09
N GLU A 244 8.48 -5.41 6.29
CA GLU A 244 9.05 -6.73 6.61
C GLU A 244 8.00 -7.85 6.52
N THR A 245 6.77 -7.57 6.95
CA THR A 245 5.65 -8.53 6.79
C THR A 245 5.32 -8.74 5.31
N ILE A 246 5.31 -7.68 4.51
CA ILE A 246 5.09 -7.76 3.06
C ILE A 246 6.20 -8.59 2.41
N LEU A 247 7.47 -8.36 2.74
CA LEU A 247 8.59 -9.15 2.22
C LEU A 247 8.44 -10.64 2.53
N PHE A 248 8.10 -10.97 3.79
CA PHE A 248 7.86 -12.37 4.17
C PHE A 248 6.74 -12.99 3.34
N LEU A 249 5.58 -12.31 3.24
CA LEU A 249 4.44 -12.82 2.47
C LEU A 249 4.72 -12.88 0.95
N ALA A 250 5.59 -12.02 0.44
CA ALA A 250 6.06 -12.04 -0.94
C ALA A 250 7.08 -13.13 -1.23
N SER A 251 7.69 -13.73 -0.21
CA SER A 251 8.76 -14.70 -0.34
C SER A 251 8.28 -16.11 -0.71
N GLY A 252 9.23 -16.96 -1.09
CA GLY A 252 8.99 -18.39 -1.27
C GLY A 252 8.65 -19.13 0.02
N GLN A 253 8.99 -18.57 1.19
CA GLN A 253 8.71 -19.14 2.51
C GLN A 253 7.21 -19.10 2.84
N ALA A 254 6.48 -18.10 2.31
CA ALA A 254 5.04 -17.95 2.49
C ALA A 254 4.20 -18.60 1.38
N LYS A 255 4.77 -19.49 0.56
CA LYS A 255 4.12 -20.07 -0.63
C LYS A 255 2.83 -20.83 -0.36
N MET A 256 2.54 -21.21 0.88
CA MET A 256 1.31 -21.88 1.30
C MET A 256 0.39 -20.97 2.13
N ILE A 257 0.73 -19.69 2.29
CA ILE A 257 -0.09 -18.69 2.97
C ILE A 257 -0.85 -17.93 1.89
N THR A 258 -2.19 -18.11 1.84
CA THR A 258 -3.05 -17.41 0.89
C THR A 258 -4.45 -17.19 1.48
N GLY A 259 -5.12 -16.11 1.08
CA GLY A 259 -6.44 -15.73 1.56
C GLY A 259 -6.45 -15.19 3.00
N GLN A 260 -5.29 -14.86 3.56
CA GLN A 260 -5.18 -14.41 4.95
C GLN A 260 -5.18 -12.90 5.08
N VAL A 261 -5.67 -12.41 6.23
CA VAL A 261 -5.52 -11.03 6.67
C VAL A 261 -4.58 -11.03 7.87
N ILE A 262 -3.40 -10.48 7.70
CA ILE A 262 -2.36 -10.43 8.74
C ILE A 262 -2.36 -9.05 9.38
N LYS A 263 -2.76 -8.97 10.64
CA LYS A 263 -2.71 -7.71 11.40
C LYS A 263 -1.28 -7.43 11.86
N VAL A 264 -0.79 -6.24 11.56
CA VAL A 264 0.48 -5.69 12.02
C VAL A 264 0.18 -4.44 12.82
N SER A 265 -0.36 -4.62 14.01
CA SER A 265 -1.03 -3.57 14.78
C SER A 265 -0.50 -3.42 16.22
N GLY A 266 0.47 -4.24 16.64
CA GLY A 266 0.92 -4.24 18.03
C GLY A 266 -0.17 -4.65 19.04
N GLY A 267 -1.23 -5.35 18.55
CA GLY A 267 -2.38 -5.76 19.35
C GLY A 267 -3.55 -4.77 19.33
N HIS A 268 -3.43 -3.63 18.66
CA HIS A 268 -4.54 -2.70 18.44
C HIS A 268 -5.62 -3.37 17.60
N ALA A 269 -6.89 -3.21 17.97
CA ALA A 269 -8.07 -3.73 17.25
C ALA A 269 -7.99 -5.24 16.89
N LEU A 270 -7.71 -6.08 17.88
CA LEU A 270 -7.72 -7.56 17.73
C LEU A 270 -9.14 -8.08 17.53
#